data_7e8c40d9de6a7f6b38615ce24cd6bde9
#
_entry.id   7e8c40d9de6a7f6b38615ce24cd6bde9
#
_cell.length_a   1.000
_cell.length_b   1.000
_cell.length_c   1.000
_cell.angle_alpha   90.00
_cell.angle_beta   90.00
_cell.angle_gamma   90.00
#
_symmetry.space_group_name_H-M   'P 1'
#
loop_
_entity.id
_entity.type
_entity.pdbx_description
1 polymer ?
#
loop_
_entity_poly.entity_id
_entity_poly.type
_entity_poly.pdbx_seq_one_letter_code
_entity_poly.pdbx_strand_id
1 'polypeptide(L)'
;LNGGGNVILGTSYTASDEDILGADADYTALETALRNEINNVESTHPGYDEYRYNLVEIGHNPYELASYLTVLFEDYTREEAQSTLQSIFDRQYTLTLTEEVELRTRTVTNADGEESEEEYEYYILNVTLTNSGIGAVVRFAGLTDDQTERYDLLMETHGNRSDLFGDDVCRLLPLRWFVRKSPVALLILHLLVRNVHILVTQYTAELRLR
;
A
#
# COMPACT_ATOMS: atom_id res chain seq x y z
N LEU A 1 33.66 -23.78 21.37
CA LEU A 1 32.25 -23.63 21.82
C LEU A 1 31.75 -22.19 21.71
N ASN A 2 32.22 -21.39 20.70
CA ASN A 2 31.76 -20.01 20.48
C ASN A 2 30.88 -19.86 19.24
N GLY A 3 30.51 -20.94 18.57
CA GLY A 3 29.74 -20.83 17.31
C GLY A 3 28.23 -20.63 17.47
N GLY A 4 27.65 -20.96 18.62
CA GLY A 4 26.18 -20.88 18.79
C GLY A 4 25.65 -19.46 19.05
N GLY A 5 26.43 -18.60 19.70
CA GLY A 5 25.99 -17.24 20.03
C GLY A 5 25.93 -16.31 18.81
N ASN A 6 26.89 -16.42 17.90
CA ASN A 6 26.94 -15.57 16.70
C ASN A 6 25.84 -15.92 15.70
N VAL A 7 25.45 -17.20 15.61
CA VAL A 7 24.34 -17.60 14.70
C VAL A 7 23.00 -17.06 15.21
N ILE A 8 22.75 -17.08 16.51
CA ILE A 8 21.53 -16.57 17.12
C ILE A 8 21.42 -15.05 16.91
N LEU A 9 22.52 -14.31 17.11
CA LEU A 9 22.54 -12.85 16.89
C LEU A 9 22.30 -12.48 15.41
N GLY A 10 22.78 -13.29 14.47
CA GLY A 10 22.57 -13.07 13.04
C GLY A 10 21.12 -13.27 12.59
N THR A 11 20.33 -14.06 13.32
CA THR A 11 18.95 -14.43 12.98
C THR A 11 17.89 -13.67 13.78
N SER A 12 18.28 -12.78 14.70
CA SER A 12 17.36 -12.07 15.58
C SER A 12 17.41 -10.55 15.33
N TYR A 13 16.26 -9.89 15.50
CA TYR A 13 16.23 -8.45 15.61
C TYR A 13 16.95 -8.01 16.89
N THR A 14 17.68 -6.90 16.78
CA THR A 14 18.56 -6.39 17.84
C THR A 14 17.97 -5.17 18.55
N ALA A 15 17.16 -4.38 17.87
CA ALA A 15 16.44 -3.25 18.48
C ALA A 15 15.32 -3.73 19.42
N SER A 16 14.89 -2.84 20.31
CA SER A 16 13.76 -3.11 21.21
C SER A 16 12.44 -3.28 20.46
N ASP A 17 11.49 -4.02 21.04
CA ASP A 17 10.16 -4.17 20.46
C ASP A 17 9.45 -2.83 20.26
N GLU A 18 9.63 -1.92 21.20
CA GLU A 18 9.04 -0.57 21.17
C GLU A 18 9.57 0.21 19.95
N ASP A 19 10.86 0.13 19.68
CA ASP A 19 11.49 0.80 18.54
C ASP A 19 11.09 0.16 17.21
N ILE A 20 11.04 -1.16 17.14
CA ILE A 20 10.62 -1.88 15.93
C ILE A 20 9.16 -1.59 15.58
N LEU A 21 8.25 -1.72 16.58
CA LEU A 21 6.83 -1.42 16.39
C LEU A 21 6.58 0.06 16.15
N GLY A 22 7.38 0.94 16.77
CA GLY A 22 7.35 2.38 16.56
C GLY A 22 7.73 2.75 15.13
N ALA A 23 8.79 2.15 14.59
CA ALA A 23 9.21 2.35 13.20
C ALA A 23 8.17 1.86 12.18
N ASP A 24 7.53 0.70 12.43
CA ASP A 24 6.43 0.17 11.63
C ASP A 24 5.20 1.10 11.65
N ALA A 25 4.87 1.63 12.83
CA ALA A 25 3.77 2.58 12.97
C ALA A 25 4.04 3.89 12.22
N ASP A 26 5.27 4.41 12.27
CA ASP A 26 5.66 5.61 11.54
C ASP A 26 5.63 5.39 10.02
N TYR A 27 6.07 4.23 9.56
CA TYR A 27 5.96 3.86 8.15
C TYR A 27 4.50 3.75 7.69
N THR A 28 3.65 3.14 8.51
CA THR A 28 2.19 3.10 8.29
C THR A 28 1.57 4.49 8.25
N ALA A 29 2.10 5.45 9.02
CA ALA A 29 1.65 6.84 8.98
C ALA A 29 2.00 7.53 7.66
N LEU A 30 3.20 7.28 7.08
CA LEU A 30 3.57 7.76 5.75
C LEU A 30 2.63 7.19 4.66
N GLU A 31 2.32 5.92 4.72
CA GLU A 31 1.36 5.29 3.82
C GLU A 31 -0.06 5.87 3.95
N THR A 32 -0.45 6.22 5.17
CA THR A 32 -1.73 6.87 5.44
C THR A 32 -1.76 8.28 4.88
N ALA A 33 -0.65 9.02 4.98
CA ALA A 33 -0.52 10.35 4.39
C ALA A 33 -0.63 10.28 2.86
N LEU A 34 0.02 9.32 2.20
CA LEU A 34 -0.09 9.08 0.76
C LEU A 34 -1.52 8.77 0.32
N ARG A 35 -2.24 7.91 1.08
CA ARG A 35 -3.67 7.64 0.81
C ARG A 35 -4.50 8.91 0.89
N ASN A 36 -4.25 9.76 1.89
CA ASN A 36 -4.95 11.02 2.06
C ASN A 36 -4.63 12.00 0.92
N GLU A 37 -3.38 12.07 0.47
CA GLU A 37 -2.97 12.86 -0.69
C GLU A 37 -3.76 12.45 -1.94
N ILE A 38 -3.78 11.16 -2.26
CA ILE A 38 -4.53 10.63 -3.40
C ILE A 38 -6.04 10.92 -3.28
N ASN A 39 -6.61 10.77 -2.08
CA ASN A 39 -8.03 11.05 -1.85
C ASN A 39 -8.41 12.52 -2.04
N ASN A 40 -7.45 13.41 -1.85
CA ASN A 40 -7.66 14.85 -1.97
C ASN A 40 -7.28 15.42 -3.34
N VAL A 41 -6.83 14.60 -4.30
CA VAL A 41 -6.37 15.06 -5.62
C VAL A 41 -7.40 15.92 -6.31
N GLU A 42 -8.67 15.54 -6.32
CA GLU A 42 -9.74 16.32 -6.97
C GLU A 42 -9.96 17.70 -6.35
N SER A 43 -9.69 17.85 -5.06
CA SER A 43 -9.79 19.12 -4.35
C SER A 43 -8.53 19.98 -4.45
N THR A 44 -7.36 19.35 -4.53
CA THR A 44 -6.06 20.04 -4.61
C THR A 44 -5.70 20.40 -6.06
N HIS A 45 -6.24 19.68 -7.03
CA HIS A 45 -6.05 19.89 -8.48
C HIS A 45 -7.41 20.01 -9.17
N PRO A 46 -8.19 21.07 -8.90
CA PRO A 46 -9.52 21.27 -9.51
C PRO A 46 -9.40 21.70 -10.98
N GLY A 47 -10.47 21.49 -11.74
CA GLY A 47 -10.60 22.07 -13.08
C GLY A 47 -10.42 21.07 -14.21
N TYR A 48 -10.33 19.79 -13.92
CA TYR A 48 -10.37 18.71 -14.90
C TYR A 48 -11.79 18.20 -15.07
N ASP A 49 -12.13 17.82 -16.31
CA ASP A 49 -13.43 17.22 -16.65
C ASP A 49 -13.51 15.77 -16.15
N GLU A 50 -12.35 15.08 -16.09
CA GLU A 50 -12.26 13.68 -15.68
C GLU A 50 -10.97 13.43 -14.86
N TYR A 51 -11.07 12.59 -13.83
CA TYR A 51 -9.93 12.08 -13.07
C TYR A 51 -9.84 10.57 -13.25
N ARG A 52 -8.72 10.11 -13.82
CA ARG A 52 -8.45 8.67 -14.07
C ARG A 52 -7.44 8.16 -13.06
N TYR A 53 -7.84 7.16 -12.28
CA TYR A 53 -7.00 6.57 -11.24
C TYR A 53 -6.47 5.20 -11.67
N ASN A 54 -5.14 5.07 -11.69
CA ASN A 54 -4.42 3.81 -11.84
C ASN A 54 -3.57 3.59 -10.59
N LEU A 55 -4.13 2.92 -9.59
CA LEU A 55 -3.57 2.81 -8.26
C LEU A 55 -3.25 1.35 -7.93
N VAL A 56 -2.04 1.12 -7.44
CA VAL A 56 -1.64 -0.14 -6.80
C VAL A 56 -1.93 -0.09 -5.31
N GLU A 57 -1.84 -1.23 -4.65
CA GLU A 57 -2.03 -1.36 -3.20
C GLU A 57 -0.95 -0.57 -2.44
N ILE A 58 -1.39 0.16 -1.41
CA ILE A 58 -0.51 0.84 -0.46
C ILE A 58 -0.43 -0.03 0.79
N GLY A 59 0.74 -0.54 1.07
CA GLY A 59 1.02 -1.40 2.21
C GLY A 59 2.43 -1.96 2.10
N HIS A 60 2.97 -2.39 3.23
CA HIS A 60 4.30 -2.97 3.32
C HIS A 60 4.29 -4.25 4.15
N ASN A 61 5.35 -5.04 4.02
CA ASN A 61 5.60 -6.16 4.90
C ASN A 61 6.45 -5.67 6.09
N PRO A 62 5.93 -5.71 7.34
CA PRO A 62 6.65 -5.23 8.51
C PRO A 62 7.93 -6.03 8.80
N TYR A 63 7.97 -7.30 8.41
CA TYR A 63 9.18 -8.12 8.55
C TYR A 63 10.28 -7.68 7.56
N GLU A 64 9.93 -7.26 6.33
CA GLU A 64 10.91 -6.68 5.39
C GLU A 64 11.50 -5.39 5.95
N LEU A 65 10.66 -4.52 6.53
CA LEU A 65 11.09 -3.26 7.13
C LEU A 65 12.02 -3.49 8.32
N ALA A 66 11.60 -4.30 9.30
CA ALA A 66 12.38 -4.61 10.49
C ALA A 66 13.70 -5.30 10.16
N SER A 67 13.71 -6.24 9.20
CA SER A 67 14.92 -6.91 8.75
C SER A 67 15.90 -5.95 8.11
N TYR A 68 15.41 -5.05 7.26
CA TYR A 68 16.26 -4.07 6.59
C TYR A 68 16.85 -3.05 7.56
N LEU A 69 16.07 -2.52 8.50
CA LEU A 69 16.56 -1.61 9.53
C LEU A 69 17.60 -2.29 10.43
N THR A 70 17.37 -3.54 10.83
CA THR A 70 18.34 -4.33 11.62
C THR A 70 19.67 -4.52 10.88
N VAL A 71 19.63 -4.72 9.56
CA VAL A 71 20.85 -4.88 8.75
C VAL A 71 21.61 -3.56 8.60
N LEU A 72 20.90 -2.43 8.56
CA LEU A 72 21.55 -1.11 8.41
C LEU A 72 22.14 -0.56 9.70
N PHE A 73 21.44 -0.73 10.81
CA PHE A 73 21.78 -0.06 12.08
C PHE A 73 22.23 -1.03 13.18
N GLU A 74 21.91 -2.31 13.05
CA GLU A 74 21.99 -3.34 14.09
C GLU A 74 20.99 -3.03 15.22
N ASP A 75 21.39 -2.28 16.21
CA ASP A 75 20.51 -1.72 17.24
C ASP A 75 20.13 -0.29 16.85
N TYR A 76 18.85 0.07 16.94
CA TYR A 76 18.38 1.40 16.55
C TYR A 76 17.21 1.83 17.44
N THR A 77 17.11 3.14 17.60
CA THR A 77 15.92 3.77 18.17
C THR A 77 14.95 4.20 17.07
N ARG A 78 13.68 4.36 17.43
CA ARG A 78 12.64 4.86 16.53
C ARG A 78 13.05 6.20 15.87
N GLU A 79 13.68 7.10 16.63
CA GLU A 79 14.13 8.42 16.15
C GLU A 79 15.24 8.30 15.11
N GLU A 80 16.20 7.40 15.32
CA GLU A 80 17.31 7.19 14.38
C GLU A 80 16.83 6.61 13.05
N ALA A 81 15.77 5.82 13.06
CA ALA A 81 15.23 5.22 11.86
C ALA A 81 14.48 6.22 10.94
N GLN A 82 14.02 7.39 11.43
CA GLN A 82 13.11 8.29 10.73
C GLN A 82 13.55 8.67 9.31
N SER A 83 14.80 9.11 9.15
CA SER A 83 15.31 9.52 7.84
C SER A 83 15.40 8.35 6.85
N THR A 84 15.65 7.15 7.37
CA THR A 84 15.72 5.92 6.58
C THR A 84 14.32 5.46 6.18
N LEU A 85 13.33 5.55 7.08
CA LEU A 85 11.93 5.25 6.77
C LEU A 85 11.44 6.13 5.60
N GLN A 86 11.71 7.43 5.65
CA GLN A 86 11.35 8.34 4.55
C GLN A 86 12.07 7.96 3.25
N SER A 87 13.36 7.64 3.29
CA SER A 87 14.12 7.22 2.11
C SER A 87 13.62 5.92 1.50
N ILE A 88 13.21 4.95 2.32
CA ILE A 88 12.60 3.70 1.86
C ILE A 88 11.26 4.01 1.19
N PHE A 89 10.42 4.83 1.82
CA PHE A 89 9.12 5.22 1.34
C PHE A 89 9.18 5.90 -0.03
N ASP A 90 10.08 6.88 -0.20
CA ASP A 90 10.29 7.62 -1.45
C ASP A 90 10.78 6.71 -2.61
N ARG A 91 11.44 5.60 -2.28
CA ARG A 91 11.89 4.60 -3.25
C ARG A 91 10.85 3.52 -3.54
N GLN A 92 9.98 3.24 -2.57
CA GLN A 92 8.92 2.24 -2.70
C GLN A 92 7.75 2.77 -3.52
N TYR A 93 7.32 4.01 -3.24
CA TYR A 93 6.13 4.60 -3.85
C TYR A 93 6.49 5.71 -4.83
N THR A 94 5.80 5.73 -5.96
CA THR A 94 5.85 6.86 -6.89
C THR A 94 4.42 7.23 -7.27
N LEU A 95 4.00 8.43 -6.85
CA LEU A 95 2.75 9.05 -7.27
C LEU A 95 3.03 10.00 -8.42
N THR A 96 2.34 9.81 -9.54
CA THR A 96 2.49 10.64 -10.74
C THR A 96 1.13 11.21 -11.14
N LEU A 97 1.08 12.51 -11.34
CA LEU A 97 -0.07 13.24 -11.89
C LEU A 97 0.29 13.70 -13.31
N THR A 98 -0.50 13.28 -14.30
CA THR A 98 -0.25 13.61 -15.72
C THR A 98 -1.52 14.16 -16.36
N GLU A 99 -1.39 15.36 -16.93
CA GLU A 99 -2.47 15.98 -17.69
C GLU A 99 -2.58 15.34 -19.09
N GLU A 100 -3.80 15.12 -19.54
CA GLU A 100 -4.15 14.68 -20.89
C GLU A 100 -5.28 15.55 -21.42
N VAL A 101 -5.20 15.96 -22.69
CA VAL A 101 -6.23 16.74 -23.35
C VAL A 101 -6.76 15.95 -24.54
N GLU A 102 -8.04 15.65 -24.53
CA GLU A 102 -8.76 15.04 -25.65
C GLU A 102 -9.61 16.08 -26.38
N LEU A 103 -9.56 16.11 -27.71
CA LEU A 103 -10.55 16.84 -28.51
C LEU A 103 -11.81 16.00 -28.63
N ARG A 104 -12.93 16.53 -28.15
CA ARG A 104 -14.24 15.88 -28.21
C ARG A 104 -15.22 16.76 -28.97
N THR A 105 -16.27 16.15 -29.57
CA THR A 105 -17.33 16.82 -30.28
C THR A 105 -18.61 16.83 -29.43
N ARG A 106 -19.33 17.91 -29.41
CA ARG A 106 -20.67 18.01 -28.83
C ARG A 106 -21.65 18.66 -29.82
N THR A 107 -22.90 18.24 -29.81
CA THR A 107 -23.97 18.89 -30.54
C THR A 107 -24.43 20.11 -29.76
N VAL A 108 -24.42 21.27 -30.39
CA VAL A 108 -24.97 22.52 -29.87
C VAL A 108 -26.16 22.95 -30.73
N THR A 109 -27.24 23.40 -30.07
CA THR A 109 -28.43 23.91 -30.76
C THR A 109 -28.43 25.41 -30.61
N ASN A 110 -28.51 26.12 -31.74
CA ASN A 110 -28.59 27.59 -31.76
C ASN A 110 -30.00 28.09 -31.37
N ALA A 111 -30.14 29.40 -31.26
CA ALA A 111 -31.42 30.02 -30.88
C ALA A 111 -32.56 29.76 -31.90
N ASP A 112 -32.21 29.42 -33.13
CA ASP A 112 -33.15 29.14 -34.23
C ASP A 112 -33.54 27.65 -34.31
N GLY A 113 -32.98 26.82 -33.43
CA GLY A 113 -33.25 25.38 -33.35
C GLY A 113 -32.39 24.51 -34.28
N GLU A 114 -31.38 25.09 -34.93
CA GLU A 114 -30.47 24.34 -35.79
C GLU A 114 -29.36 23.68 -34.94
N GLU A 115 -29.05 22.40 -35.24
CA GLU A 115 -28.00 21.64 -34.60
C GLU A 115 -26.69 21.77 -35.39
N SER A 116 -25.59 21.99 -34.67
CA SER A 116 -24.25 21.99 -35.22
C SER A 116 -23.31 21.23 -34.30
N GLU A 117 -22.23 20.67 -34.85
CA GLU A 117 -21.18 20.07 -34.07
C GLU A 117 -20.11 21.10 -33.71
N GLU A 118 -19.72 21.12 -32.44
CA GLU A 118 -18.64 21.96 -31.92
C GLU A 118 -17.57 21.09 -31.29
N GLU A 119 -16.30 21.31 -31.67
CA GLU A 119 -15.16 20.68 -31.02
C GLU A 119 -14.81 21.47 -29.75
N TYR A 120 -14.48 20.71 -28.67
CA TYR A 120 -14.02 21.28 -27.42
C TYR A 120 -12.90 20.43 -26.79
N GLU A 121 -12.06 21.08 -26.01
CA GLU A 121 -11.00 20.42 -25.23
C GLU A 121 -11.61 19.80 -23.98
N TYR A 122 -11.28 18.52 -23.74
CA TYR A 122 -11.68 17.76 -22.58
C TYR A 122 -10.43 17.41 -21.77
N TYR A 123 -10.34 17.98 -20.57
CA TYR A 123 -9.16 17.90 -19.71
C TYR A 123 -9.26 16.73 -18.76
N ILE A 124 -8.23 15.89 -18.74
CA ILE A 124 -8.16 14.68 -17.92
C ILE A 124 -6.92 14.75 -17.04
N LEU A 125 -7.08 14.45 -15.75
CA LEU A 125 -5.96 14.22 -14.85
C LEU A 125 -5.79 12.72 -14.59
N ASN A 126 -4.68 12.15 -15.07
CA ASN A 126 -4.29 10.78 -14.80
C ASN A 126 -3.50 10.72 -13.49
N VAL A 127 -4.01 9.99 -12.50
CA VAL A 127 -3.41 9.77 -11.18
C VAL A 127 -2.88 8.35 -11.14
N THR A 128 -1.56 8.18 -11.18
CA THR A 128 -0.93 6.87 -11.20
C THR A 128 -0.07 6.68 -9.96
N LEU A 129 -0.29 5.60 -9.24
CA LEU A 129 0.55 5.16 -8.13
C LEU A 129 1.23 3.85 -8.49
N THR A 130 2.55 3.78 -8.29
CA THR A 130 3.32 2.55 -8.34
C THR A 130 3.90 2.20 -6.98
N ASN A 131 4.04 0.90 -6.69
CA ASN A 131 4.65 0.36 -5.47
C ASN A 131 5.62 -0.75 -5.87
N SER A 132 6.91 -0.54 -5.66
CA SER A 132 7.97 -1.52 -5.95
C SER A 132 8.15 -2.56 -4.85
N GLY A 133 7.61 -2.32 -3.67
CA GLY A 133 7.83 -3.10 -2.46
C GLY A 133 9.19 -2.86 -1.79
N ILE A 134 9.26 -3.04 -0.46
CA ILE A 134 10.50 -2.88 0.32
C ILE A 134 11.57 -3.86 -0.17
N GLY A 135 11.23 -5.10 -0.49
CA GLY A 135 12.17 -6.08 -1.00
C GLY A 135 12.89 -5.65 -2.28
N ALA A 136 12.24 -4.84 -3.15
CA ALA A 136 12.91 -4.24 -4.30
C ALA A 136 13.85 -3.11 -3.89
N VAL A 137 13.42 -2.26 -2.95
CA VAL A 137 14.28 -1.19 -2.39
C VAL A 137 15.55 -1.77 -1.80
N VAL A 138 15.46 -2.87 -1.04
CA VAL A 138 16.59 -3.59 -0.42
C VAL A 138 17.55 -4.12 -1.48
N ARG A 139 17.03 -4.78 -2.54
CA ARG A 139 17.89 -5.31 -3.63
C ARG A 139 18.74 -4.25 -4.33
N PHE A 140 18.25 -3.00 -4.39
CA PHE A 140 18.96 -1.89 -5.03
C PHE A 140 19.63 -0.96 -4.03
N ALA A 141 19.69 -1.33 -2.74
CA ALA A 141 20.29 -0.52 -1.68
C ALA A 141 21.84 -0.57 -1.68
N GLY A 142 22.44 -1.51 -2.41
CA GLY A 142 23.89 -1.70 -2.43
C GLY A 142 24.44 -2.33 -1.14
N LEU A 143 23.68 -3.22 -0.53
CA LEU A 143 24.13 -4.01 0.63
C LEU A 143 25.36 -4.85 0.26
N THR A 144 26.23 -5.09 1.23
CA THR A 144 27.31 -6.07 1.12
C THR A 144 26.75 -7.49 1.08
N ASP A 145 27.56 -8.47 0.67
CA ASP A 145 27.15 -9.87 0.65
C ASP A 145 26.75 -10.36 2.06
N ASP A 146 27.52 -9.98 3.09
CA ASP A 146 27.21 -10.35 4.49
C ASP A 146 25.89 -9.70 4.96
N GLN A 147 25.61 -8.45 4.56
CA GLN A 147 24.35 -7.77 4.88
C GLN A 147 23.17 -8.41 4.16
N THR A 148 23.35 -8.83 2.93
CA THR A 148 22.33 -9.51 2.15
C THR A 148 21.99 -10.87 2.75
N GLU A 149 23.00 -11.67 3.10
CA GLU A 149 22.82 -12.95 3.78
C GLU A 149 22.09 -12.78 5.12
N ARG A 150 22.47 -11.75 5.89
CA ARG A 150 21.80 -11.44 7.15
C ARG A 150 20.34 -11.03 6.96
N TYR A 151 20.04 -10.22 5.93
CA TYR A 151 18.67 -9.84 5.59
C TYR A 151 17.82 -11.08 5.27
N ASP A 152 18.33 -11.98 4.43
CA ASP A 152 17.63 -13.21 4.05
C ASP A 152 17.38 -14.12 5.27
N LEU A 153 18.35 -14.25 6.17
CA LEU A 153 18.20 -15.00 7.42
C LEU A 153 17.14 -14.38 8.36
N LEU A 154 17.11 -13.05 8.48
CA LEU A 154 16.11 -12.35 9.28
C LEU A 154 14.72 -12.52 8.70
N MET A 155 14.59 -12.50 7.36
CA MET A 155 13.33 -12.76 6.68
C MET A 155 12.84 -14.20 6.90
N GLU A 156 13.72 -15.18 6.81
CA GLU A 156 13.39 -16.61 7.02
C GLU A 156 12.95 -16.88 8.47
N THR A 157 13.63 -16.25 9.43
CA THR A 157 13.39 -16.48 10.87
C THR A 157 12.37 -15.51 11.48
N HIS A 158 11.94 -14.48 10.73
CA HIS A 158 11.20 -13.33 11.25
C HIS A 158 11.89 -12.70 12.48
N GLY A 159 13.24 -12.65 12.44
CA GLY A 159 14.04 -12.15 13.53
C GLY A 159 13.86 -12.91 14.85
N ASN A 160 13.42 -14.19 14.80
CA ASN A 160 12.98 -15.03 15.93
C ASN A 160 11.84 -14.37 16.76
N ARG A 161 11.04 -13.54 16.14
CA ARG A 161 9.94 -12.78 16.73
C ARG A 161 8.71 -12.80 15.82
N SER A 162 8.25 -13.98 15.43
CA SER A 162 7.10 -14.18 14.56
C SER A 162 5.77 -13.66 15.13
N ASP A 163 5.72 -13.41 16.43
CA ASP A 163 4.59 -12.86 17.18
C ASP A 163 4.57 -11.34 17.24
N LEU A 164 5.68 -10.67 16.85
CA LEU A 164 5.89 -9.23 17.07
C LEU A 164 4.82 -8.35 16.38
N PHE A 165 4.44 -8.71 15.15
CA PHE A 165 3.45 -7.97 14.36
C PHE A 165 2.05 -8.59 14.40
N GLY A 166 1.83 -9.64 15.23
CA GLY A 166 0.56 -10.36 15.33
C GLY A 166 0.26 -11.25 14.11
N ASP A 167 -0.86 -11.99 14.19
CA ASP A 167 -1.31 -12.89 13.11
C ASP A 167 -1.88 -12.13 11.90
N ASP A 168 -2.12 -10.82 12.01
CA ASP A 168 -2.70 -9.96 10.97
C ASP A 168 -1.65 -9.37 10.02
N VAL A 169 -0.72 -10.18 9.52
CA VAL A 169 0.24 -9.76 8.47
C VAL A 169 -0.47 -9.45 7.14
N CYS A 170 -1.71 -9.86 6.97
CA CYS A 170 -2.64 -9.32 6.00
C CYS A 170 -3.40 -8.13 6.62
N ARG A 171 -2.78 -6.97 6.73
CA ARG A 171 -3.52 -5.71 6.82
C ARG A 171 -4.22 -5.49 5.49
N LEU A 172 -5.29 -6.27 5.28
CA LEU A 172 -6.25 -6.02 4.22
C LEU A 172 -6.66 -4.55 4.35
N LEU A 173 -6.34 -3.77 3.34
CA LEU A 173 -6.88 -2.43 3.19
C LEU A 173 -8.38 -2.49 3.50
N PRO A 174 -8.94 -1.57 4.28
CA PRO A 174 -10.37 -1.57 4.48
C PRO A 174 -11.01 -1.48 3.10
N LEU A 175 -11.73 -2.54 2.71
CA LEU A 175 -12.55 -2.65 1.48
C LEU A 175 -13.41 -1.40 1.18
N ARG A 176 -13.55 -0.51 2.17
CA ARG A 176 -14.25 0.77 2.09
C ARG A 176 -13.67 1.74 1.05
N TRP A 177 -12.40 1.65 0.71
CA TRP A 177 -11.79 2.62 -0.21
C TRP A 177 -12.09 2.28 -1.68
N PHE A 178 -12.07 0.98 -2.02
CA PHE A 178 -12.37 0.51 -3.38
C PHE A 178 -13.84 0.69 -3.78
N VAL A 179 -14.74 0.64 -2.78
CA VAL A 179 -16.20 0.69 -2.98
C VAL A 179 -16.69 2.10 -3.29
N ARG A 180 -15.98 3.15 -2.90
CA ARG A 180 -16.48 4.52 -3.01
C ARG A 180 -16.37 5.11 -4.42
N LYS A 181 -15.52 4.58 -5.29
CA LYS A 181 -15.26 5.13 -6.64
C LYS A 181 -15.58 4.20 -7.81
N SER A 182 -16.09 2.99 -7.57
CA SER A 182 -16.52 2.09 -8.65
C SER A 182 -17.90 1.51 -8.38
N PRO A 183 -18.93 1.85 -9.19
CA PRO A 183 -20.26 1.24 -9.08
C PRO A 183 -20.24 -0.27 -9.27
N VAL A 184 -19.24 -0.81 -10.00
CA VAL A 184 -19.06 -2.24 -10.23
C VAL A 184 -18.52 -2.94 -8.97
N ALA A 185 -17.62 -2.31 -8.22
CA ALA A 185 -17.11 -2.87 -6.95
C ALA A 185 -18.20 -2.93 -5.88
N LEU A 186 -19.14 -1.97 -5.87
CA LEU A 186 -20.31 -2.00 -4.99
C LEU A 186 -21.21 -3.18 -5.30
N LEU A 187 -21.40 -3.51 -6.58
CA LEU A 187 -22.19 -4.64 -7.04
C LEU A 187 -21.54 -5.98 -6.65
N ILE A 188 -20.22 -6.09 -6.82
CA ILE A 188 -19.45 -7.30 -6.46
C ILE A 188 -19.47 -7.52 -4.94
N LEU A 189 -19.30 -6.47 -4.15
CA LEU A 189 -19.37 -6.54 -2.69
C LEU A 189 -20.78 -6.95 -2.23
N HIS A 190 -21.83 -6.42 -2.85
CA HIS A 190 -23.22 -6.78 -2.55
C HIS A 190 -23.51 -8.26 -2.86
N LEU A 191 -22.97 -8.79 -3.97
CA LEU A 191 -23.08 -10.19 -4.36
C LEU A 191 -22.28 -11.11 -3.42
N LEU A 192 -21.08 -10.70 -2.98
CA LEU A 192 -20.26 -11.45 -2.03
C LEU A 192 -20.92 -11.52 -0.64
N VAL A 193 -21.41 -10.39 -0.13
CA VAL A 193 -22.11 -10.33 1.17
C VAL A 193 -23.39 -11.17 1.14
N ARG A 194 -24.13 -11.17 0.04
CA ARG A 194 -25.34 -11.97 -0.14
C ARG A 194 -25.04 -13.47 -0.17
N ASN A 195 -23.95 -13.87 -0.84
CA ASN A 195 -23.53 -15.29 -0.89
C ASN A 195 -23.01 -15.79 0.47
N VAL A 196 -22.26 -14.96 1.20
CA VAL A 196 -21.83 -15.31 2.57
C VAL A 196 -23.02 -15.43 3.52
N HIS A 197 -24.02 -14.57 3.39
CA HIS A 197 -25.24 -14.64 4.23
C HIS A 197 -26.05 -15.90 3.94
N ILE A 198 -26.14 -16.35 2.68
CA ILE A 198 -26.81 -17.59 2.29
C ILE A 198 -26.06 -18.82 2.85
N LEU A 199 -24.71 -18.83 2.76
CA LEU A 199 -23.89 -19.91 3.31
C LEU A 199 -23.99 -20.01 4.83
N VAL A 200 -23.99 -18.89 5.54
CA VAL A 200 -24.14 -18.86 7.01
C VAL A 200 -25.53 -19.33 7.43
N THR A 201 -26.59 -18.93 6.72
CA THR A 201 -27.96 -19.39 7.02
C THR A 201 -28.17 -20.87 6.72
N GLN A 202 -27.55 -21.40 5.67
CA GLN A 202 -27.59 -22.85 5.40
C GLN A 202 -26.85 -23.66 6.46
N TYR A 203 -25.65 -23.19 6.88
CA TYR A 203 -24.85 -23.87 7.91
C TYR A 203 -25.52 -23.86 9.30
N THR A 204 -26.18 -22.76 9.65
CA THR A 204 -26.96 -22.67 10.91
C THR A 204 -28.25 -23.50 10.88
N ALA A 205 -28.85 -23.73 9.71
CA ALA A 205 -30.01 -24.61 9.57
C ALA A 205 -29.64 -26.10 9.72
N GLU A 206 -28.48 -26.51 9.18
CA GLU A 206 -27.99 -27.89 9.34
C GLU A 206 -27.55 -28.22 10.79
N LEU A 207 -27.02 -27.23 11.54
CA LEU A 207 -26.67 -27.41 12.95
C LEU A 207 -27.89 -27.53 13.90
N ARG A 208 -29.08 -27.10 13.45
CA ARG A 208 -30.31 -27.22 14.23
C ARG A 208 -31.07 -28.53 14.01
N LEU A 209 -30.64 -29.33 12.99
CA LEU A 209 -31.26 -30.61 12.62
C LEU A 209 -30.43 -31.83 13.08
N ARG A 210 -29.33 -31.60 13.82
CA ARG A 210 -28.56 -32.61 14.54
C ARG A 210 -28.71 -32.42 16.04
#